data_d7d6edb4253a45f1d63e5f80592ef8e9
#
_entry.id   d7d6edb4253a45f1d63e5f80592ef8e9
#
_cell.length_a   1.000
_cell.length_b   1.000
_cell.length_c   1.000
_cell.angle_alpha   90.00
_cell.angle_beta   90.00
_cell.angle_gamma   90.00
#
_symmetry.space_group_name_H-M   'P 1'
#
loop_
_entity.id
_entity.type
_entity.pdbx_description
1 polymer ?
#
loop_
_entity_poly.entity_id
_entity_poly.type
_entity_poly.pdbx_seq_one_letter_code
_entity_poly.pdbx_strand_id
1 'polypeptide(L)'
;MLDLYPPDRIEGTVPAVLFVHGGPVPEAARPTPRDWPIFRSYASIIASRGLLAATVDHRLHTPAAYEDAAADVHAAVDAVRADPRVDADRLAIWFFSGGGPLAADWLREPPAWLRVVALTYPLLAAYPGWPDFPRFRPAEAVAKAGELPIVLTRVGLEDPAVAAGVADFVAAARDADLTIVDVPNGRHSFDCLDDADESRDAIVRAVDLVAARLH
;
A
#
# COMPACT_ATOMS: atom_id res chain seq x y z
N MET A 1 -16.03 1.35 -1.60
CA MET A 1 -16.64 0.76 -0.38
C MET A 1 -15.50 0.46 0.60
N LEU A 2 -15.73 0.56 1.92
CA LEU A 2 -14.68 0.50 2.94
C LEU A 2 -15.11 -0.44 4.07
N ASP A 3 -14.20 -1.34 4.50
CA ASP A 3 -14.37 -2.17 5.69
C ASP A 3 -13.33 -1.80 6.74
N LEU A 4 -13.73 -1.81 8.02
CA LEU A 4 -12.87 -1.45 9.14
C LEU A 4 -12.67 -2.66 10.06
N TYR A 5 -11.43 -2.88 10.47
CA TYR A 5 -10.99 -3.94 11.37
C TYR A 5 -10.34 -3.30 12.59
N PRO A 6 -11.13 -3.01 13.62
CA PRO A 6 -10.58 -2.42 14.84
C PRO A 6 -9.79 -3.47 15.65
N PRO A 7 -8.82 -3.05 16.47
CA PRO A 7 -8.22 -3.93 17.47
C PRO A 7 -9.25 -4.32 18.54
N ASP A 8 -8.97 -5.40 19.25
CA ASP A 8 -9.86 -5.95 20.30
C ASP A 8 -10.20 -4.94 21.41
N ARG A 9 -9.27 -4.02 21.67
CA ARG A 9 -9.44 -2.95 22.66
C ARG A 9 -9.02 -1.60 22.09
N ILE A 10 -9.85 -0.59 22.30
CA ILE A 10 -9.58 0.80 21.94
C ILE A 10 -9.76 1.64 23.21
N GLU A 11 -8.67 2.25 23.66
CA GLU A 11 -8.70 3.27 24.71
C GLU A 11 -8.39 4.63 24.07
N GLY A 12 -9.42 5.45 23.90
CA GLY A 12 -9.32 6.72 23.15
C GLY A 12 -9.33 6.48 21.64
N THR A 13 -8.39 7.08 20.92
CA THR A 13 -8.21 6.89 19.47
C THR A 13 -6.94 6.10 19.18
N VAL A 14 -6.93 5.33 18.08
CA VAL A 14 -5.79 4.52 17.64
C VAL A 14 -5.35 4.92 16.23
N PRO A 15 -4.07 4.79 15.89
CA PRO A 15 -3.61 5.01 14.52
C PRO A 15 -4.26 4.02 13.55
N ALA A 16 -4.27 4.37 12.25
CA ALA A 16 -4.90 3.53 11.25
C ALA A 16 -3.98 3.21 10.06
N VAL A 17 -4.24 2.06 9.42
CA VAL A 17 -3.61 1.62 8.18
C VAL A 17 -4.68 1.36 7.13
N LEU A 18 -4.63 2.10 6.01
CA LEU A 18 -5.51 1.87 4.86
C LEU A 18 -4.79 0.99 3.83
N PHE A 19 -5.36 -0.16 3.51
CA PHE A 19 -4.90 -1.05 2.46
C PHE A 19 -5.56 -0.73 1.13
N VAL A 20 -4.73 -0.48 0.11
CA VAL A 20 -5.11 -0.17 -1.27
C VAL A 20 -4.70 -1.32 -2.16
N HIS A 21 -5.66 -2.09 -2.64
CA HIS A 21 -5.41 -3.29 -3.44
C HIS A 21 -4.76 -3.00 -4.79
N GLY A 22 -4.20 -4.04 -5.41
CA GLY A 22 -3.71 -4.00 -6.78
C GLY A 22 -4.83 -3.99 -7.82
N GLY A 23 -4.45 -4.01 -9.07
CA GLY A 23 -5.38 -4.04 -10.20
C GLY A 23 -4.65 -3.98 -11.54
N PRO A 24 -5.39 -3.91 -12.63
CA PRO A 24 -6.86 -3.75 -12.71
C PRO A 24 -7.64 -4.98 -12.25
N VAL A 25 -8.75 -4.74 -11.55
CA VAL A 25 -9.70 -5.78 -11.14
C VAL A 25 -11.04 -5.53 -11.84
N PRO A 26 -11.58 -6.50 -12.60
CA PRO A 26 -12.86 -6.32 -13.28
C PRO A 26 -13.98 -5.94 -12.30
N GLU A 27 -14.85 -5.01 -12.68
CA GLU A 27 -15.97 -4.54 -11.85
C GLU A 27 -16.89 -5.66 -11.37
N ALA A 28 -17.02 -6.72 -12.19
CA ALA A 28 -17.83 -7.89 -11.88
C ALA A 28 -17.14 -8.91 -10.95
N ALA A 29 -15.87 -8.71 -10.58
CA ALA A 29 -15.14 -9.64 -9.73
C ALA A 29 -15.81 -9.81 -8.36
N ARG A 30 -16.01 -11.06 -7.96
CA ARG A 30 -16.55 -11.41 -6.63
C ARG A 30 -15.77 -12.60 -6.05
N PRO A 31 -15.40 -12.59 -4.77
CA PRO A 31 -15.54 -11.44 -3.88
C PRO A 31 -14.76 -10.22 -4.38
N THR A 32 -15.12 -9.02 -3.92
CA THR A 32 -14.35 -7.80 -4.22
C THR A 32 -13.02 -7.80 -3.49
N PRO A 33 -12.01 -7.01 -3.93
CA PRO A 33 -10.67 -7.04 -3.32
C PRO A 33 -10.63 -6.85 -1.81
N ARG A 34 -11.45 -5.96 -1.24
CA ARG A 34 -11.50 -5.75 0.21
C ARG A 34 -11.88 -7.02 1.00
N ASP A 35 -12.60 -7.96 0.35
CA ASP A 35 -13.02 -9.24 0.93
C ASP A 35 -12.02 -10.37 0.64
N TRP A 36 -10.94 -10.12 -0.10
CA TRP A 36 -9.95 -11.15 -0.37
C TRP A 36 -9.23 -11.58 0.90
N PRO A 37 -8.97 -12.90 1.05
CA PRO A 37 -8.35 -13.44 2.26
C PRO A 37 -7.06 -12.73 2.64
N ILE A 38 -6.27 -12.30 1.67
CA ILE A 38 -5.00 -11.63 1.90
C ILE A 38 -5.19 -10.29 2.63
N PHE A 39 -6.10 -9.42 2.18
CA PHE A 39 -6.32 -8.12 2.82
C PHE A 39 -6.96 -8.30 4.21
N ARG A 40 -7.84 -9.28 4.37
CA ARG A 40 -8.38 -9.65 5.69
C ARG A 40 -7.30 -10.14 6.65
N SER A 41 -6.32 -10.91 6.13
CA SER A 41 -5.19 -11.39 6.93
C SER A 41 -4.29 -10.23 7.37
N TYR A 42 -3.89 -9.36 6.45
CA TYR A 42 -3.12 -8.14 6.79
C TYR A 42 -3.88 -7.29 7.82
N ALA A 43 -5.18 -7.06 7.59
CA ALA A 43 -6.01 -6.29 8.51
C ALA A 43 -6.05 -6.91 9.91
N SER A 44 -6.16 -8.24 10.02
CA SER A 44 -6.15 -8.94 11.29
C SER A 44 -4.80 -8.82 12.00
N ILE A 45 -3.68 -8.91 11.27
CA ILE A 45 -2.34 -8.74 11.84
C ILE A 45 -2.16 -7.31 12.35
N ILE A 46 -2.57 -6.28 11.58
CA ILE A 46 -2.53 -4.88 12.00
C ILE A 46 -3.39 -4.65 13.23
N ALA A 47 -4.61 -5.20 13.28
CA ALA A 47 -5.48 -5.12 14.45
C ALA A 47 -4.82 -5.74 15.69
N SER A 48 -4.10 -6.86 15.54
CA SER A 48 -3.36 -7.49 16.63
C SER A 48 -2.19 -6.64 17.17
N ARG A 49 -1.72 -5.63 16.42
CA ARG A 49 -0.74 -4.62 16.84
C ARG A 49 -1.36 -3.39 17.51
N GLY A 50 -2.68 -3.42 17.78
CA GLY A 50 -3.38 -2.31 18.43
C GLY A 50 -3.74 -1.15 17.48
N LEU A 51 -3.69 -1.36 16.16
CA LEU A 51 -3.99 -0.37 15.13
C LEU A 51 -5.33 -0.69 14.47
N LEU A 52 -6.04 0.33 13.97
CA LEU A 52 -7.22 0.10 13.15
C LEU A 52 -6.79 -0.16 11.70
N ALA A 53 -7.20 -1.27 11.13
CA ALA A 53 -7.01 -1.53 9.71
C ALA A 53 -8.25 -1.19 8.90
N ALA A 54 -8.06 -0.73 7.68
CA ALA A 54 -9.12 -0.44 6.72
C ALA A 54 -8.78 -1.06 5.36
N THR A 55 -9.76 -1.66 4.70
CA THR A 55 -9.64 -2.17 3.33
C THR A 55 -10.62 -1.44 2.43
N VAL A 56 -10.20 -1.04 1.25
CA VAL A 56 -11.03 -0.27 0.31
C VAL A 56 -11.13 -0.96 -1.03
N ASP A 57 -12.33 -0.94 -1.63
CA ASP A 57 -12.49 -1.18 -3.07
C ASP A 57 -12.42 0.16 -3.81
N HIS A 58 -11.60 0.21 -4.85
CA HIS A 58 -11.48 1.36 -5.76
C HIS A 58 -11.72 0.93 -7.21
N ARG A 59 -12.01 1.89 -8.07
CA ARG A 59 -12.44 1.67 -9.47
C ARG A 59 -11.30 1.49 -10.47
N LEU A 60 -10.14 0.96 -10.06
CA LEU A 60 -9.12 0.54 -11.02
C LEU A 60 -9.56 -0.73 -11.74
N HIS A 61 -10.59 -0.62 -12.59
CA HIS A 61 -11.15 -1.72 -13.36
C HIS A 61 -10.45 -1.95 -14.70
N THR A 62 -9.74 -0.93 -15.18
CA THR A 62 -8.92 -0.97 -16.39
C THR A 62 -7.65 -0.15 -16.17
N PRO A 63 -6.59 -0.37 -16.98
CA PRO A 63 -5.37 0.45 -16.89
C PRO A 63 -5.57 1.96 -17.11
N ALA A 64 -6.70 2.38 -17.67
CA ALA A 64 -7.03 3.78 -17.91
C ALA A 64 -7.74 4.46 -16.71
N ALA A 65 -8.12 3.70 -15.67
CA ALA A 65 -9.00 4.17 -14.59
C ALA A 65 -8.24 4.67 -13.34
N TYR A 66 -6.97 5.06 -13.46
CA TYR A 66 -6.19 5.52 -12.30
C TYR A 66 -6.74 6.79 -11.66
N GLU A 67 -7.32 7.73 -12.43
CA GLU A 67 -7.93 8.94 -11.87
C GLU A 67 -9.15 8.63 -10.98
N ASP A 68 -10.01 7.70 -11.43
CA ASP A 68 -11.14 7.24 -10.63
C ASP A 68 -10.68 6.51 -9.36
N ALA A 69 -9.67 5.65 -9.50
CA ALA A 69 -9.10 4.94 -8.36
C ALA A 69 -8.45 5.89 -7.35
N ALA A 70 -7.74 6.92 -7.82
CA ALA A 70 -7.16 7.94 -6.94
C ALA A 70 -8.25 8.69 -6.15
N ALA A 71 -9.34 9.10 -6.82
CA ALA A 71 -10.47 9.75 -6.16
C ALA A 71 -11.09 8.86 -5.08
N ASP A 72 -11.23 7.55 -5.35
CA ASP A 72 -11.75 6.58 -4.38
C ASP A 72 -10.81 6.39 -3.18
N VAL A 73 -9.50 6.36 -3.39
CA VAL A 73 -8.50 6.27 -2.31
C VAL A 73 -8.51 7.53 -1.44
N HIS A 74 -8.58 8.72 -2.04
CA HIS A 74 -8.72 9.97 -1.29
C HIS A 74 -10.00 9.97 -0.42
N ALA A 75 -11.15 9.57 -0.99
CA ALA A 75 -12.39 9.47 -0.25
C ALA A 75 -12.32 8.43 0.88
N ALA A 76 -11.60 7.32 0.68
CA ALA A 76 -11.39 6.31 1.72
C ALA A 76 -10.52 6.84 2.87
N VAL A 77 -9.45 7.58 2.56
CA VAL A 77 -8.62 8.25 3.56
C VAL A 77 -9.44 9.22 4.40
N ASP A 78 -10.26 10.06 3.75
CA ASP A 78 -11.13 11.00 4.46
C ASP A 78 -12.13 10.28 5.37
N ALA A 79 -12.70 9.18 4.90
CA ALA A 79 -13.63 8.37 5.69
C ALA A 79 -12.95 7.70 6.89
N VAL A 80 -11.73 7.17 6.72
CA VAL A 80 -10.95 6.58 7.83
C VAL A 80 -10.60 7.65 8.87
N ARG A 81 -10.15 8.83 8.43
CA ARG A 81 -9.79 9.93 9.32
C ARG A 81 -10.99 10.51 10.07
N ALA A 82 -12.18 10.41 9.51
CA ALA A 82 -13.42 10.85 10.15
C ALA A 82 -14.01 9.83 11.15
N ASP A 83 -13.47 8.60 11.21
CA ASP A 83 -13.95 7.60 12.18
C ASP A 83 -13.55 8.01 13.61
N PRO A 84 -14.49 8.06 14.56
CA PRO A 84 -14.21 8.55 15.93
C PRO A 84 -13.23 7.67 16.71
N ARG A 85 -12.93 6.48 16.26
CA ARG A 85 -11.93 5.56 16.87
C ARG A 85 -10.52 5.80 16.37
N VAL A 86 -10.37 6.58 15.28
CA VAL A 86 -9.08 6.80 14.60
C VAL A 86 -8.42 8.07 15.11
N ASP A 87 -7.11 7.98 15.39
CA ASP A 87 -6.25 9.15 15.51
C ASP A 87 -5.97 9.71 14.11
N ALA A 88 -6.69 10.78 13.76
CA ALA A 88 -6.65 11.38 12.43
C ALA A 88 -5.26 11.93 12.02
N ASP A 89 -4.32 12.06 12.97
CA ASP A 89 -2.96 12.56 12.74
C ASP A 89 -1.92 11.44 12.60
N ARG A 90 -2.34 10.17 12.69
CA ARG A 90 -1.45 9.01 12.58
C ARG A 90 -2.03 7.94 11.66
N LEU A 91 -1.82 8.10 10.35
CA LEU A 91 -2.24 7.12 9.33
C LEU A 91 -1.06 6.61 8.53
N ALA A 92 -1.19 5.35 8.08
CA ALA A 92 -0.41 4.74 7.01
C ALA A 92 -1.29 4.44 5.81
N ILE A 93 -0.73 4.50 4.60
CA ILE A 93 -1.38 4.01 3.40
C ILE A 93 -0.49 2.92 2.80
N TRP A 94 -1.06 1.75 2.54
CA TRP A 94 -0.33 0.57 2.07
C TRP A 94 -0.84 0.13 0.70
N PHE A 95 -0.02 0.30 -0.33
CA PHE A 95 -0.37 -0.01 -1.72
C PHE A 95 0.21 -1.35 -2.16
N PHE A 96 -0.57 -2.11 -2.93
CA PHE A 96 -0.19 -3.41 -3.46
C PHE A 96 -0.19 -3.41 -4.98
N SER A 97 0.82 -4.04 -5.61
CA SER A 97 0.83 -4.37 -7.03
C SER A 97 0.46 -3.17 -7.93
N GLY A 98 -0.54 -3.33 -8.80
CA GLY A 98 -1.09 -2.27 -9.66
C GLY A 98 -1.70 -1.07 -8.92
N GLY A 99 -1.83 -1.11 -7.59
CA GLY A 99 -2.16 0.06 -6.77
C GLY A 99 -0.95 0.99 -6.53
N GLY A 100 0.26 0.52 -6.78
CA GLY A 100 1.51 1.25 -6.54
C GLY A 100 1.57 2.66 -7.16
N PRO A 101 1.11 2.89 -8.42
CA PRO A 101 1.11 4.22 -9.04
C PRO A 101 0.31 5.27 -8.25
N LEU A 102 -0.73 4.86 -7.51
CA LEU A 102 -1.53 5.75 -6.67
C LEU A 102 -0.76 6.37 -5.50
N ALA A 103 0.37 5.76 -5.12
CA ALA A 103 1.25 6.31 -4.09
C ALA A 103 1.88 7.65 -4.50
N ALA A 104 1.95 7.96 -5.80
CA ALA A 104 2.61 9.17 -6.30
C ALA A 104 2.00 10.45 -5.74
N ASP A 105 0.70 10.53 -5.53
CA ASP A 105 0.05 11.71 -4.96
C ASP A 105 0.55 11.97 -3.52
N TRP A 106 0.63 10.92 -2.72
CA TRP A 106 1.03 10.98 -1.32
C TRP A 106 2.54 11.18 -1.11
N LEU A 107 3.36 10.72 -2.06
CA LEU A 107 4.80 10.94 -2.06
C LEU A 107 5.16 12.35 -2.55
N ARG A 108 4.37 12.94 -3.46
CA ARG A 108 4.64 14.27 -4.03
C ARG A 108 4.37 15.40 -3.05
N GLU A 109 3.33 15.27 -2.24
CA GLU A 109 2.90 16.24 -1.25
C GLU A 109 2.44 15.51 0.03
N PRO A 110 3.38 14.99 0.85
CA PRO A 110 3.02 14.26 2.05
C PRO A 110 2.28 15.14 3.05
N PRO A 111 1.02 14.81 3.40
CA PRO A 111 0.34 15.54 4.45
C PRO A 111 0.91 15.17 5.83
N ALA A 112 0.89 16.10 6.78
CA ALA A 112 1.50 15.93 8.11
C ALA A 112 0.96 14.74 8.93
N TRP A 113 -0.27 14.32 8.66
CA TRP A 113 -0.90 13.18 9.32
C TRP A 113 -0.46 11.82 8.74
N LEU A 114 0.14 11.79 7.55
CA LEU A 114 0.64 10.56 6.93
C LEU A 114 2.00 10.20 7.52
N ARG A 115 2.07 9.10 8.25
CA ARG A 115 3.26 8.68 9.00
C ARG A 115 4.16 7.71 8.27
N VAL A 116 3.60 6.96 7.33
CA VAL A 116 4.35 6.01 6.50
C VAL A 116 3.55 5.64 5.25
N VAL A 117 4.23 5.45 4.14
CA VAL A 117 3.73 4.79 2.94
C VAL A 117 4.36 3.41 2.84
N ALA A 118 3.54 2.37 2.69
CA ALA A 118 4.02 1.02 2.43
C ALA A 118 3.65 0.57 1.02
N LEU A 119 4.54 -0.20 0.41
CA LEU A 119 4.46 -0.68 -0.97
C LEU A 119 4.83 -2.16 -0.98
N THR A 120 3.96 -3.04 -1.47
CA THR A 120 4.23 -4.48 -1.54
C THR A 120 4.15 -4.96 -2.98
N TYR A 121 5.24 -5.53 -3.51
CA TYR A 121 5.45 -5.91 -4.93
C TYR A 121 4.80 -4.90 -5.89
N PRO A 122 5.10 -3.58 -5.75
CA PRO A 122 4.34 -2.54 -6.41
C PRO A 122 4.69 -2.40 -7.89
N LEU A 123 3.71 -2.09 -8.72
CA LEU A 123 3.94 -1.48 -10.02
C LEU A 123 4.32 0.00 -9.80
N LEU A 124 5.53 0.42 -10.17
CA LEU A 124 6.03 1.78 -9.93
C LEU A 124 6.34 2.57 -11.21
N ALA A 125 6.07 1.95 -12.36
CA ALA A 125 6.08 2.57 -13.68
C ALA A 125 4.90 2.04 -14.50
N ALA A 126 4.53 2.69 -15.59
CA ALA A 126 3.50 2.19 -16.49
C ALA A 126 3.92 0.82 -17.05
N TYR A 127 3.03 -0.18 -16.91
CA TYR A 127 3.28 -1.50 -17.50
C TYR A 127 3.27 -1.40 -19.04
N PRO A 128 4.10 -2.16 -19.75
CA PRO A 128 4.14 -2.12 -21.21
C PRO A 128 2.76 -2.26 -21.85
N GLY A 129 2.40 -1.29 -22.70
CA GLY A 129 1.08 -1.23 -23.35
C GLY A 129 -0.04 -0.59 -22.53
N TRP A 130 0.22 -0.20 -21.28
CA TRP A 130 -0.73 0.59 -20.50
C TRP A 130 -0.54 2.09 -20.75
N PRO A 131 -1.60 2.90 -20.55
CA PRO A 131 -1.46 4.36 -20.56
C PRO A 131 -0.46 4.83 -19.49
N ASP A 132 0.38 5.78 -19.85
CA ASP A 132 1.31 6.43 -18.93
C ASP A 132 0.74 7.80 -18.53
N PHE A 133 0.44 7.94 -17.25
CA PHE A 133 -0.09 9.18 -16.68
C PHE A 133 0.99 9.87 -15.85
N PRO A 134 1.40 11.12 -16.19
CA PRO A 134 2.42 11.86 -15.44
C PRO A 134 2.11 12.02 -13.95
N ARG A 135 0.82 12.07 -13.58
CA ARG A 135 0.38 12.13 -12.18
C ARG A 135 0.82 10.89 -11.40
N PHE A 136 0.77 9.72 -12.01
CA PHE A 136 0.95 8.42 -11.35
C PHE A 136 2.33 7.81 -11.62
N ARG A 137 3.39 8.61 -11.42
CA ARG A 137 4.80 8.21 -11.54
C ARG A 137 5.50 8.30 -10.18
N PRO A 138 5.48 7.22 -9.37
CA PRO A 138 6.06 7.24 -8.03
C PRO A 138 7.56 7.56 -8.02
N ALA A 139 8.32 7.12 -9.03
CA ALA A 139 9.76 7.42 -9.13
C ALA A 139 10.05 8.93 -9.28
N GLU A 140 9.17 9.69 -9.94
CA GLU A 140 9.28 11.15 -10.01
C GLU A 140 8.79 11.82 -8.71
N ALA A 141 7.84 11.21 -8.03
CA ALA A 141 7.23 11.75 -6.82
C ALA A 141 8.12 11.57 -5.58
N VAL A 142 8.83 10.45 -5.47
CA VAL A 142 9.58 10.07 -4.27
C VAL A 142 10.68 11.06 -3.89
N ALA A 143 11.25 11.76 -4.86
CA ALA A 143 12.24 12.82 -4.60
C ALA A 143 11.66 14.00 -3.78
N LYS A 144 10.33 14.10 -3.67
CA LYS A 144 9.62 15.13 -2.90
C LYS A 144 9.05 14.60 -1.58
N ALA A 145 9.23 13.32 -1.29
CA ALA A 145 8.67 12.70 -0.08
C ALA A 145 9.27 13.22 1.23
N GLY A 146 10.42 13.93 1.15
CA GLY A 146 11.06 14.50 2.34
C GLY A 146 11.43 13.41 3.35
N GLU A 147 11.03 13.61 4.60
CA GLU A 147 11.28 12.68 5.71
C GLU A 147 10.16 11.63 5.89
N LEU A 148 9.18 11.55 4.96
CA LEU A 148 8.13 10.54 5.05
C LEU A 148 8.73 9.14 4.93
N PRO A 149 8.58 8.27 5.96
CA PRO A 149 9.07 6.90 5.89
C PRO A 149 8.36 6.10 4.80
N ILE A 150 9.14 5.31 4.07
CA ILE A 150 8.64 4.41 3.02
C ILE A 150 9.11 3.00 3.31
N VAL A 151 8.19 2.04 3.35
CA VAL A 151 8.48 0.60 3.48
C VAL A 151 8.18 -0.07 2.15
N LEU A 152 9.21 -0.58 1.48
CA LEU A 152 9.08 -1.27 0.20
C LEU A 152 9.37 -2.76 0.37
N THR A 153 8.39 -3.61 0.14
CA THR A 153 8.58 -5.06 0.01
C THR A 153 8.71 -5.41 -1.48
N ARG A 154 9.88 -5.90 -1.88
CA ARG A 154 10.16 -6.30 -3.26
C ARG A 154 10.49 -7.79 -3.35
N VAL A 155 10.12 -8.41 -4.46
CA VAL A 155 10.30 -9.84 -4.70
C VAL A 155 11.42 -10.08 -5.72
N GLY A 156 12.14 -11.18 -5.57
CA GLY A 156 13.28 -11.51 -6.47
C GLY A 156 12.84 -12.20 -7.76
N LEU A 157 11.67 -12.86 -7.77
CA LEU A 157 11.12 -13.54 -8.95
C LEU A 157 9.99 -12.73 -9.59
N GLU A 158 10.24 -11.42 -9.78
CA GLU A 158 9.28 -10.47 -10.32
C GLU A 158 9.28 -10.45 -11.86
N ASP A 159 8.16 -10.02 -12.46
CA ASP A 159 8.12 -9.66 -13.86
C ASP A 159 9.19 -8.61 -14.18
N PRO A 160 9.98 -8.78 -15.27
CA PRO A 160 11.09 -7.87 -15.58
C PRO A 160 10.68 -6.40 -15.75
N ALA A 161 9.48 -6.12 -16.26
CA ALA A 161 9.00 -4.74 -16.41
C ALA A 161 8.63 -4.12 -15.07
N VAL A 162 8.04 -4.89 -14.16
CA VAL A 162 7.73 -4.44 -12.79
C VAL A 162 9.04 -4.25 -12.01
N ALA A 163 9.97 -5.20 -12.10
CA ALA A 163 11.27 -5.12 -11.42
C ALA A 163 12.08 -3.89 -11.86
N ALA A 164 12.04 -3.54 -13.16
CA ALA A 164 12.68 -2.33 -13.67
C ALA A 164 12.08 -1.06 -13.04
N GLY A 165 10.76 -0.94 -12.97
CA GLY A 165 10.11 0.19 -12.32
C GLY A 165 10.42 0.30 -10.82
N VAL A 166 10.57 -0.83 -10.12
CA VAL A 166 11.02 -0.86 -8.73
C VAL A 166 12.47 -0.39 -8.60
N ALA A 167 13.35 -0.81 -9.51
CA ALA A 167 14.76 -0.39 -9.52
C ALA A 167 14.89 1.13 -9.77
N ASP A 168 14.13 1.67 -10.71
CA ASP A 168 14.09 3.12 -10.98
C ASP A 168 13.60 3.92 -9.78
N PHE A 169 12.55 3.43 -9.11
CA PHE A 169 12.04 4.05 -7.87
C PHE A 169 13.10 4.04 -6.75
N VAL A 170 13.77 2.91 -6.51
CA VAL A 170 14.83 2.81 -5.50
C VAL A 170 15.98 3.75 -5.83
N ALA A 171 16.36 3.86 -7.10
CA ALA A 171 17.40 4.81 -7.54
C ALA A 171 16.99 6.27 -7.33
N ALA A 172 15.71 6.59 -7.52
CA ALA A 172 15.17 7.94 -7.29
C ALA A 172 15.01 8.27 -5.79
N ALA A 173 14.80 7.26 -4.94
CA ALA A 173 14.57 7.38 -3.50
C ALA A 173 15.86 7.49 -2.66
N ARG A 174 17.02 7.78 -3.26
CA ARG A 174 18.33 7.79 -2.58
C ARG A 174 18.41 8.70 -1.35
N ASP A 175 17.64 9.77 -1.33
CA ASP A 175 17.62 10.77 -0.27
C ASP A 175 16.33 10.67 0.59
N ALA A 176 15.48 9.65 0.35
CA ALA A 176 14.27 9.40 1.10
C ALA A 176 14.51 8.39 2.26
N ASP A 177 13.66 8.43 3.29
CA ASP A 177 13.65 7.41 4.36
C ASP A 177 13.02 6.10 3.82
N LEU A 178 13.78 5.37 3.00
CA LEU A 178 13.35 4.13 2.37
C LEU A 178 13.92 2.91 3.09
N THR A 179 13.04 2.08 3.64
CA THR A 179 13.37 0.75 4.17
C THR A 179 12.89 -0.33 3.20
N ILE A 180 13.79 -1.26 2.84
CA ILE A 180 13.47 -2.35 1.92
C ILE A 180 13.35 -3.68 2.67
N VAL A 181 12.27 -4.41 2.38
CA VAL A 181 12.08 -5.82 2.76
C VAL A 181 12.23 -6.66 1.50
N ASP A 182 13.32 -7.41 1.42
CA ASP A 182 13.60 -8.30 0.29
C ASP A 182 12.96 -9.68 0.52
N VAL A 183 12.34 -10.22 -0.55
CA VAL A 183 11.82 -11.59 -0.63
C VAL A 183 12.47 -12.26 -1.87
N PRO A 184 13.74 -12.67 -1.76
CA PRO A 184 14.56 -13.12 -2.91
C PRO A 184 13.95 -14.26 -3.71
N ASN A 185 13.25 -15.19 -3.06
CA ASN A 185 12.60 -16.34 -3.70
C ASN A 185 11.09 -16.13 -3.88
N GLY A 186 10.55 -14.96 -3.50
CA GLY A 186 9.15 -14.59 -3.69
C GLY A 186 8.87 -14.18 -5.12
N ARG A 187 7.69 -14.54 -5.61
CA ARG A 187 7.13 -14.07 -6.87
C ARG A 187 6.10 -12.96 -6.61
N HIS A 188 5.63 -12.32 -7.65
CA HIS A 188 4.52 -11.38 -7.54
C HIS A 188 3.34 -12.00 -6.80
N SER A 189 2.76 -11.32 -5.80
CA SER A 189 1.74 -11.84 -4.89
C SER A 189 2.23 -13.03 -4.02
N PHE A 190 3.49 -13.04 -3.62
CA PHE A 190 4.10 -14.08 -2.78
C PHE A 190 3.29 -14.36 -1.51
N ASP A 191 2.67 -13.33 -0.96
CA ASP A 191 1.83 -13.37 0.24
C ASP A 191 0.53 -14.17 0.09
N CYS A 192 0.14 -14.47 -1.17
CA CYS A 192 -0.98 -15.34 -1.50
C CYS A 192 -0.53 -16.69 -2.08
N LEU A 193 0.62 -16.71 -2.76
CA LEU A 193 1.00 -17.80 -3.65
C LEU A 193 2.14 -18.66 -3.11
N ASP A 194 2.97 -18.10 -2.22
CA ASP A 194 4.17 -18.78 -1.74
C ASP A 194 4.04 -19.11 -0.25
N ASP A 195 3.62 -20.35 0.06
CA ASP A 195 3.55 -20.87 1.43
C ASP A 195 4.95 -21.24 1.94
N ALA A 196 5.75 -20.23 2.26
CA ALA A 196 7.12 -20.35 2.70
C ALA A 196 7.38 -19.52 3.97
N ASP A 197 8.38 -19.90 4.77
CA ASP A 197 8.78 -19.14 5.96
C ASP A 197 9.26 -17.73 5.55
N GLU A 198 10.03 -17.62 4.45
CA GLU A 198 10.47 -16.35 3.91
C GLU A 198 9.30 -15.38 3.65
N SER A 199 8.20 -15.91 3.08
CA SER A 199 6.98 -15.13 2.81
C SER A 199 6.33 -14.64 4.11
N ARG A 200 6.19 -15.52 5.08
CA ARG A 200 5.61 -15.20 6.41
C ARG A 200 6.46 -14.18 7.16
N ASP A 201 7.77 -14.38 7.17
CA ASP A 201 8.72 -13.46 7.82
C ASP A 201 8.72 -12.08 7.18
N ALA A 202 8.64 -12.01 5.85
CA ALA A 202 8.56 -10.74 5.12
C ALA A 202 7.28 -9.96 5.44
N ILE A 203 6.13 -10.65 5.50
CA ILE A 203 4.85 -10.04 5.89
C ILE A 203 4.95 -9.47 7.30
N VAL A 204 5.40 -10.28 8.27
CA VAL A 204 5.52 -9.85 9.68
C VAL A 204 6.48 -8.66 9.79
N ARG A 205 7.63 -8.72 9.12
CA ARG A 205 8.62 -7.64 9.12
C ARG A 205 8.06 -6.35 8.54
N ALA A 206 7.34 -6.41 7.41
CA ALA A 206 6.72 -5.23 6.81
C ALA A 206 5.66 -4.62 7.74
N VAL A 207 4.80 -5.47 8.34
CA VAL A 207 3.81 -5.03 9.34
C VAL A 207 4.47 -4.35 10.53
N ASP A 208 5.52 -4.96 11.10
CA ASP A 208 6.19 -4.41 12.29
C ASP A 208 6.89 -3.07 11.97
N LEU A 209 7.48 -2.91 10.77
CA LEU A 209 8.05 -1.66 10.31
C LEU A 209 6.99 -0.55 10.17
N VAL A 210 5.82 -0.87 9.60
CA VAL A 210 4.70 0.09 9.48
C VAL A 210 4.16 0.44 10.86
N ALA A 211 3.91 -0.54 11.72
CA ALA A 211 3.39 -0.31 13.06
C ALA A 211 4.32 0.55 13.91
N ALA A 212 5.63 0.34 13.82
CA ALA A 212 6.63 1.14 14.55
C ALA A 212 6.64 2.63 14.16
N ARG A 213 6.16 3.01 12.97
CA ARG A 213 6.04 4.41 12.53
C ARG A 213 4.73 5.07 12.99
N LEU A 214 3.81 4.28 13.52
CA LEU A 214 2.50 4.74 13.99
C LEU A 214 2.41 4.86 15.52
N HIS A 215 3.24 4.12 16.26
CA HIS A 215 3.37 4.21 17.72
C HIS A 215 4.35 5.31 18.13
#